data_333282c6d723215f014ec06f6552df88
#
_entry.id   333282c6d723215f014ec06f6552df88
#
_cell.length_a   1.000
_cell.length_b   1.000
_cell.length_c   1.000
_cell.angle_alpha   90.00
_cell.angle_beta   90.00
_cell.angle_gamma   90.00
#
_symmetry.space_group_name_H-M   'P 1'
#
loop_
_entity.id
_entity.type
_entity.pdbx_description
1 polymer ?
#
loop_
_entity_poly.entity_id
_entity_poly.type
_entity_poly.pdbx_seq_one_letter_code
_entity_poly.pdbx_strand_id
1 'polypeptide(L)'
;INVALKNAADFGVSVVIFWIFGFGLMFGTSYNGFFGTDLFFFKTDKAEYMTYFVFQAMFVATAATIISGAVAERMKFNGYLIMTVLATGIIYPIVGHWAWSSSYLSKYDTVDQLLAITGTVKTTGWLSDLGFVDFAGSTIVHSVGGWIALAAVIILGPRIGKYSDANKGKFTGSSFPLAVLGTLILWFGWFGFNGGSNGCLL
;
A
#
# COMPACT_ATOMS: atom_id res chain seq x y z
N ILE A 1 17.45 -4.04 15.45
CA ILE A 1 16.94 -2.70 15.82
C ILE A 1 16.72 -1.86 14.55
N ASN A 2 17.68 -1.72 13.65
CA ASN A 2 17.56 -0.86 12.47
C ASN A 2 16.38 -1.25 11.53
N VAL A 3 16.10 -2.53 11.36
CA VAL A 3 14.96 -2.99 10.53
C VAL A 3 13.64 -2.65 11.20
N ALA A 4 13.53 -2.86 12.52
CA ALA A 4 12.31 -2.50 13.26
C ALA A 4 12.04 -0.98 13.24
N LEU A 5 13.11 -0.15 13.37
CA LEU A 5 12.98 1.30 13.24
C LEU A 5 12.56 1.74 11.84
N LYS A 6 13.06 1.06 10.80
CA LYS A 6 12.60 1.29 9.42
C LYS A 6 11.11 1.00 9.27
N ASN A 7 10.63 -0.12 9.80
CA ASN A 7 9.21 -0.49 9.72
C ASN A 7 8.31 0.48 10.51
N ALA A 8 8.76 0.98 11.66
CA ALA A 8 8.01 2.00 12.39
C ALA A 8 7.98 3.34 11.62
N ALA A 9 9.10 3.72 11.00
CA ALA A 9 9.20 4.94 10.22
C ALA A 9 8.39 4.86 8.92
N ASP A 10 8.44 3.71 8.20
CA ASP A 10 7.69 3.56 6.95
C ASP A 10 6.18 3.58 7.19
N PHE A 11 5.71 2.97 8.28
CA PHE A 11 4.31 3.03 8.66
C PHE A 11 3.85 4.49 8.84
N GLY A 12 4.55 5.27 9.67
CA GLY A 12 4.20 6.66 9.91
C GLY A 12 4.27 7.52 8.64
N VAL A 13 5.36 7.40 7.87
CA VAL A 13 5.53 8.12 6.60
C VAL A 13 4.47 7.72 5.58
N SER A 14 4.17 6.43 5.45
CA SER A 14 3.16 5.92 4.52
C SER A 14 1.79 6.52 4.78
N VAL A 15 1.33 6.54 6.04
CA VAL A 15 0.03 7.10 6.41
C VAL A 15 -0.04 8.59 6.10
N VAL A 16 1.01 9.35 6.44
CA VAL A 16 1.05 10.81 6.20
C VAL A 16 1.08 11.11 4.70
N ILE A 17 1.92 10.45 3.93
CA ILE A 17 2.02 10.66 2.48
C ILE A 17 0.74 10.22 1.78
N PHE A 18 0.14 9.12 2.21
CA PHE A 18 -1.15 8.66 1.68
C PHE A 18 -2.27 9.66 1.97
N TRP A 19 -2.29 10.26 3.15
CA TRP A 19 -3.23 11.33 3.49
C TRP A 19 -3.04 12.58 2.61
N ILE A 20 -1.80 13.00 2.37
CA ILE A 20 -1.50 14.20 1.59
C ILE A 20 -1.86 14.00 0.10
N PHE A 21 -1.37 12.93 -0.50
CA PHE A 21 -1.43 12.70 -1.94
C PHE A 21 -2.13 11.39 -2.32
N GLY A 22 -1.76 10.29 -1.65
CA GLY A 22 -2.07 8.95 -2.10
C GLY A 22 -3.56 8.68 -2.14
N PHE A 23 -4.32 9.10 -1.13
CA PHE A 23 -5.77 8.88 -1.11
C PHE A 23 -6.46 9.57 -2.28
N GLY A 24 -6.10 10.82 -2.56
CA GLY A 24 -6.64 11.55 -3.70
C GLY A 24 -6.31 10.90 -5.04
N LEU A 25 -5.04 10.50 -5.25
CA LEU A 25 -4.63 9.80 -6.46
C LEU A 25 -5.35 8.45 -6.65
N MET A 26 -5.69 7.78 -5.54
CA MET A 26 -6.30 6.45 -5.57
C MET A 26 -7.82 6.49 -5.71
N PHE A 27 -8.49 7.37 -5.00
CA PHE A 27 -9.96 7.40 -4.84
C PHE A 27 -10.62 8.68 -5.32
N GLY A 28 -9.86 9.65 -5.78
CA GLY A 28 -10.39 10.87 -6.37
C GLY A 28 -11.05 10.64 -7.73
N THR A 29 -11.70 11.67 -8.24
CA THR A 29 -12.32 11.69 -9.57
C THR A 29 -11.32 11.24 -10.62
N SER A 30 -11.68 10.23 -11.40
CA SER A 30 -10.78 9.54 -12.31
C SER A 30 -10.42 10.36 -13.54
N TYR A 31 -9.13 10.55 -13.79
CA TYR A 31 -8.65 11.05 -15.08
C TYR A 31 -8.43 9.87 -16.03
N ASN A 32 -9.38 9.67 -16.92
CA ASN A 32 -9.36 8.61 -17.94
C ASN A 32 -9.10 7.18 -17.42
N GLY A 33 -9.40 6.89 -16.16
CA GLY A 33 -9.16 5.57 -15.57
C GLY A 33 -7.75 5.34 -15.02
N PHE A 34 -6.87 6.36 -15.05
CA PHE A 34 -5.47 6.18 -14.67
C PHE A 34 -5.12 6.67 -13.26
N PHE A 35 -5.67 7.78 -12.82
CA PHE A 35 -5.43 8.33 -11.48
C PHE A 35 -6.52 9.32 -11.08
N GLY A 36 -6.66 9.57 -9.78
CA GLY A 36 -7.57 10.55 -9.21
C GLY A 36 -7.00 11.96 -9.20
N THR A 37 -7.87 12.96 -9.28
CA THR A 37 -7.49 14.37 -9.43
C THR A 37 -7.95 15.28 -8.28
N ASP A 38 -8.63 14.75 -7.29
CA ASP A 38 -9.15 15.46 -6.13
C ASP A 38 -8.96 14.66 -4.83
N LEU A 39 -9.63 15.03 -3.73
CA LEU A 39 -9.52 14.42 -2.40
C LEU A 39 -8.10 14.46 -1.79
N PHE A 40 -7.23 15.36 -2.25
CA PHE A 40 -5.93 15.59 -1.63
C PHE A 40 -6.10 16.23 -0.24
N PHE A 41 -5.18 15.93 0.68
CA PHE A 41 -5.29 16.32 2.08
C PHE A 41 -6.64 15.92 2.68
N PHE A 42 -6.98 14.65 2.50
CA PHE A 42 -8.30 14.10 2.77
C PHE A 42 -8.90 14.62 4.08
N LYS A 43 -10.12 15.14 4.00
CA LYS A 43 -10.89 15.65 5.12
C LYS A 43 -12.34 15.19 5.00
N THR A 44 -12.90 14.81 6.11
CA THR A 44 -14.31 14.43 6.21
C THR A 44 -14.81 14.61 7.65
N ASP A 45 -16.08 14.92 7.79
CA ASP A 45 -16.83 14.93 9.04
C ASP A 45 -17.61 13.63 9.27
N LYS A 46 -17.63 12.74 8.27
CA LYS A 46 -18.34 11.47 8.31
C LYS A 46 -17.43 10.33 8.80
N ALA A 47 -17.87 9.66 9.85
CA ALA A 47 -17.10 8.59 10.50
C ALA A 47 -16.81 7.40 9.54
N GLU A 48 -17.77 7.04 8.69
CA GLU A 48 -17.63 5.97 7.71
C GLU A 48 -16.51 6.25 6.71
N TYR A 49 -16.38 7.49 6.22
CA TYR A 49 -15.32 7.86 5.28
C TYR A 49 -13.94 7.87 5.95
N MET A 50 -13.89 8.32 7.21
CA MET A 50 -12.66 8.24 7.99
C MET A 50 -12.25 6.79 8.25
N THR A 51 -13.21 5.91 8.55
CA THR A 51 -12.97 4.48 8.71
C THR A 51 -12.42 3.86 7.43
N TYR A 52 -12.99 4.21 6.29
CA TYR A 52 -12.49 3.76 4.99
C TYR A 52 -11.07 4.25 4.71
N PHE A 53 -10.78 5.52 4.99
CA PHE A 53 -9.43 6.07 4.87
C PHE A 53 -8.43 5.30 5.73
N VAL A 54 -8.74 5.09 7.01
CA VAL A 54 -7.86 4.34 7.93
C VAL A 54 -7.65 2.92 7.44
N PHE A 55 -8.69 2.24 6.98
CA PHE A 55 -8.60 0.90 6.40
C PHE A 55 -7.63 0.88 5.22
N GLN A 56 -7.77 1.79 4.26
CA GLN A 56 -6.90 1.88 3.09
C GLN A 56 -5.46 2.31 3.44
N ALA A 57 -5.29 3.15 4.46
CA ALA A 57 -3.97 3.51 4.97
C ALA A 57 -3.17 2.30 5.51
N MET A 58 -3.86 1.30 6.09
CA MET A 58 -3.20 0.05 6.51
C MET A 58 -2.70 -0.77 5.32
N PHE A 59 -3.41 -0.76 4.20
CA PHE A 59 -3.01 -1.47 2.98
C PHE A 59 -1.78 -0.83 2.33
N VAL A 60 -1.72 0.49 2.22
CA VAL A 60 -0.55 1.18 1.67
C VAL A 60 0.68 0.99 2.56
N ALA A 61 0.52 1.03 3.88
CA ALA A 61 1.60 0.75 4.80
C ALA A 61 2.09 -0.70 4.68
N THR A 62 1.19 -1.66 4.45
CA THR A 62 1.53 -3.06 4.18
C THR A 62 2.38 -3.20 2.91
N ALA A 63 2.02 -2.52 1.82
CA ALA A 63 2.83 -2.54 0.60
C ALA A 63 4.25 -2.00 0.84
N ALA A 64 4.40 -0.91 1.61
CA ALA A 64 5.70 -0.37 1.98
C ALA A 64 6.53 -1.34 2.84
N THR A 65 5.89 -2.01 3.80
CA THR A 65 6.56 -2.99 4.67
C THR A 65 7.06 -4.22 3.90
N ILE A 66 6.37 -4.66 2.84
CA ILE A 66 6.87 -5.72 1.95
C ILE A 66 8.24 -5.34 1.36
N ILE A 67 8.38 -4.09 0.91
CA ILE A 67 9.64 -3.56 0.38
C ILE A 67 10.74 -3.58 1.45
N SER A 68 10.41 -3.19 2.69
CA SER A 68 11.33 -3.16 3.82
C SER A 68 12.09 -4.48 4.01
N GLY A 69 11.36 -5.59 3.98
CA GLY A 69 11.95 -6.93 4.13
C GLY A 69 12.97 -7.26 3.04
N ALA A 70 12.67 -6.91 1.79
CA ALA A 70 13.55 -7.18 0.66
C ALA A 70 14.86 -6.38 0.71
N VAL A 71 14.82 -5.12 1.16
CA VAL A 71 16.00 -4.25 1.22
C VAL A 71 16.69 -4.24 2.58
N ALA A 72 16.26 -5.09 3.50
CA ALA A 72 16.82 -5.20 4.84
C ALA A 72 18.35 -5.39 4.80
N GLU A 73 19.08 -4.67 5.69
CA GLU A 73 20.52 -4.71 5.86
C GLU A 73 21.37 -4.27 4.65
N ARG A 74 20.78 -3.72 3.59
CA ARG A 74 21.52 -3.30 2.39
C ARG A 74 21.13 -1.92 1.86
N MET A 75 20.08 -1.31 2.35
CA MET A 75 19.65 0.03 1.96
C MET A 75 19.87 1.04 3.08
N LYS A 76 20.42 2.22 2.75
CA LYS A 76 20.55 3.33 3.71
C LYS A 76 19.16 3.82 4.12
N PHE A 77 19.02 4.30 5.37
CA PHE A 77 17.75 4.74 5.94
C PHE A 77 17.08 5.85 5.09
N ASN A 78 17.84 6.90 4.73
CA ASN A 78 17.28 8.00 3.92
C ASN A 78 16.81 7.55 2.54
N GLY A 79 17.56 6.66 1.87
CA GLY A 79 17.13 6.08 0.60
C GLY A 79 15.86 5.26 0.74
N TYR A 80 15.74 4.54 1.85
CA TYR A 80 14.53 3.80 2.17
C TYR A 80 13.31 4.72 2.37
N LEU A 81 13.46 5.83 3.10
CA LEU A 81 12.37 6.80 3.29
C LEU A 81 11.93 7.44 1.96
N ILE A 82 12.88 7.82 1.10
CA ILE A 82 12.55 8.35 -0.24
C ILE A 82 11.76 7.33 -1.04
N MET A 83 12.20 6.07 -1.04
CA MET A 83 11.49 4.99 -1.72
C MET A 83 10.08 4.79 -1.14
N THR A 84 9.91 4.84 0.19
CA THR A 84 8.61 4.77 0.85
C THR A 84 7.70 5.90 0.39
N VAL A 85 8.18 7.15 0.35
CA VAL A 85 7.41 8.31 -0.13
C VAL A 85 6.94 8.11 -1.57
N LEU A 86 7.83 7.68 -2.48
CA LEU A 86 7.47 7.43 -3.88
C LEU A 86 6.51 6.24 -4.02
N ALA A 87 6.75 5.17 -3.28
CA ALA A 87 5.90 3.99 -3.33
C ALA A 87 4.48 4.29 -2.84
N THR A 88 4.34 4.98 -1.70
CA THR A 88 3.04 5.20 -1.05
C THR A 88 2.31 6.45 -1.51
N GLY A 89 3.04 7.44 -2.03
CA GLY A 89 2.46 8.68 -2.54
C GLY A 89 2.09 8.62 -4.02
N ILE A 90 2.75 7.79 -4.81
CA ILE A 90 2.60 7.80 -6.28
C ILE A 90 2.31 6.40 -6.82
N ILE A 91 3.26 5.44 -6.67
CA ILE A 91 3.18 4.16 -7.39
C ILE A 91 1.97 3.34 -6.94
N TYR A 92 1.86 3.10 -5.65
CA TYR A 92 0.77 2.32 -5.07
C TYR A 92 -0.61 2.96 -5.35
N PRO A 93 -0.82 4.28 -5.12
CA PRO A 93 -2.12 4.91 -5.37
C PRO A 93 -2.54 4.86 -6.83
N ILE A 94 -1.63 5.07 -7.77
CA ILE A 94 -1.94 5.00 -9.21
C ILE A 94 -2.38 3.59 -9.59
N VAL A 95 -1.62 2.57 -9.19
CA VAL A 95 -1.99 1.17 -9.47
C VAL A 95 -3.29 0.78 -8.75
N GLY A 96 -3.47 1.25 -7.51
CA GLY A 96 -4.70 1.07 -6.76
C GLY A 96 -5.91 1.72 -7.43
N HIS A 97 -5.72 2.90 -8.03
CA HIS A 97 -6.78 3.56 -8.80
C HIS A 97 -7.29 2.70 -9.96
N TRP A 98 -6.42 1.98 -10.64
CA TRP A 98 -6.79 1.16 -11.80
C TRP A 98 -7.85 0.09 -11.48
N ALA A 99 -7.84 -0.45 -10.26
CA ALA A 99 -8.74 -1.55 -9.88
C ALA A 99 -9.74 -1.18 -8.77
N TRP A 100 -9.39 -0.25 -7.86
CA TRP A 100 -10.17 0.03 -6.65
C TRP A 100 -10.80 1.42 -6.59
N SER A 101 -10.61 2.28 -7.57
CA SER A 101 -11.10 3.67 -7.53
C SER A 101 -12.61 3.78 -7.29
N SER A 102 -13.40 2.88 -7.87
CA SER A 102 -14.85 2.85 -7.71
C SER A 102 -15.32 2.39 -6.32
N SER A 103 -14.47 1.71 -5.55
CA SER A 103 -14.88 1.13 -4.27
C SER A 103 -15.23 2.17 -3.20
N TYR A 104 -14.61 3.34 -3.25
CA TYR A 104 -14.94 4.45 -2.37
C TYR A 104 -16.27 5.12 -2.73
N LEU A 105 -16.48 5.39 -4.01
CA LEU A 105 -17.64 6.13 -4.49
C LEU A 105 -18.90 5.27 -4.60
N SER A 106 -18.76 3.97 -4.89
CA SER A 106 -19.90 3.06 -5.03
C SER A 106 -20.61 2.73 -3.70
N LYS A 107 -19.94 2.91 -2.59
CA LYS A 107 -20.53 2.67 -1.25
C LYS A 107 -21.27 3.87 -0.68
N TYR A 108 -21.04 5.05 -1.20
CA TYR A 108 -21.49 6.29 -0.59
C TYR A 108 -22.16 7.15 -1.67
N ASP A 109 -23.33 7.71 -1.39
CA ASP A 109 -24.20 8.51 -2.27
C ASP A 109 -23.56 9.72 -2.97
N THR A 110 -22.25 9.91 -2.81
CA THR A 110 -21.46 10.96 -3.46
C THR A 110 -21.40 10.86 -4.98
N VAL A 111 -21.66 9.68 -5.56
CA VAL A 111 -21.76 9.52 -7.02
C VAL A 111 -22.87 10.39 -7.58
N ASP A 112 -24.05 10.41 -6.93
CA ASP A 112 -25.18 11.22 -7.38
C ASP A 112 -24.93 12.73 -7.19
N GLN A 113 -24.22 13.11 -6.15
CA GLN A 113 -23.83 14.51 -5.93
C GLN A 113 -22.74 14.98 -6.92
N LEU A 114 -21.76 14.13 -7.25
CA LEU A 114 -20.75 14.45 -8.25
C LEU A 114 -21.33 14.44 -9.67
N LEU A 115 -22.23 13.51 -9.99
CA LEU A 115 -22.98 13.49 -11.25
C LEU A 115 -23.82 14.74 -11.43
N ALA A 116 -24.44 15.27 -10.37
CA ALA A 116 -25.21 16.50 -10.40
C ALA A 116 -24.36 17.75 -10.67
N ILE A 117 -23.07 17.74 -10.29
CA ILE A 117 -22.15 18.86 -10.46
C ILE A 117 -21.41 18.82 -11.81
N THR A 118 -21.04 17.63 -12.30
CA THR A 118 -20.11 17.47 -13.42
C THR A 118 -20.72 16.87 -14.69
N GLY A 119 -21.95 16.34 -14.62
CA GLY A 119 -22.68 15.75 -15.75
C GLY A 119 -22.14 14.40 -16.27
N THR A 120 -20.88 14.08 -16.03
CA THR A 120 -20.26 12.80 -16.41
C THR A 120 -19.02 12.55 -15.55
N VAL A 121 -19.12 11.72 -14.52
CA VAL A 121 -17.95 11.33 -13.74
C VAL A 121 -17.57 9.88 -14.09
N LYS A 122 -16.46 9.72 -14.78
CA LYS A 122 -15.80 8.42 -14.85
C LYS A 122 -15.08 8.19 -13.53
N THR A 123 -15.64 7.37 -12.66
CA THR A 123 -15.09 7.07 -11.33
C THR A 123 -14.28 5.79 -11.31
N THR A 124 -14.32 5.02 -12.38
CA THR A 124 -13.73 3.69 -12.49
C THR A 124 -12.34 3.72 -13.10
N GLY A 125 -11.45 2.93 -12.53
CA GLY A 125 -10.14 2.66 -13.11
C GLY A 125 -10.25 1.75 -14.34
N TRP A 126 -9.30 1.85 -15.25
CA TRP A 126 -9.32 1.12 -16.52
C TRP A 126 -9.31 -0.41 -16.36
N LEU A 127 -8.64 -0.95 -15.33
CA LEU A 127 -8.67 -2.39 -15.04
C LEU A 127 -10.04 -2.83 -14.52
N SER A 128 -10.66 -2.02 -13.67
CA SER A 128 -12.02 -2.28 -13.18
C SER A 128 -13.02 -2.30 -14.33
N ASP A 129 -12.89 -1.38 -15.29
CA ASP A 129 -13.73 -1.35 -16.50
C ASP A 129 -13.58 -2.61 -17.37
N LEU A 130 -12.41 -3.26 -17.34
CA LEU A 130 -12.17 -4.55 -18.01
C LEU A 130 -12.68 -5.76 -17.20
N GLY A 131 -13.29 -5.54 -16.03
CA GLY A 131 -13.77 -6.61 -15.16
C GLY A 131 -12.70 -7.24 -14.26
N PHE A 132 -11.52 -6.62 -14.11
CA PHE A 132 -10.52 -7.08 -13.18
C PHE A 132 -10.99 -6.88 -11.72
N VAL A 133 -10.87 -7.93 -10.92
CA VAL A 133 -11.25 -7.93 -9.50
C VAL A 133 -10.04 -8.27 -8.64
N ASP A 134 -9.69 -7.39 -7.74
CA ASP A 134 -8.77 -7.67 -6.64
C ASP A 134 -9.53 -7.51 -5.31
N PHE A 135 -9.77 -8.63 -4.63
CA PHE A 135 -10.63 -8.66 -3.45
C PHE A 135 -10.01 -7.94 -2.24
N ALA A 136 -8.78 -8.28 -1.89
CA ALA A 136 -8.12 -7.80 -0.68
C ALA A 136 -6.65 -7.36 -0.89
N GLY A 137 -6.23 -7.15 -2.12
CA GLY A 137 -4.90 -6.61 -2.42
C GLY A 137 -3.85 -7.64 -2.81
N SER A 138 -4.23 -8.81 -3.30
CA SER A 138 -3.26 -9.77 -3.85
C SER A 138 -2.40 -9.13 -4.94
N THR A 139 -3.00 -8.31 -5.80
CA THR A 139 -2.29 -7.55 -6.83
C THR A 139 -1.93 -6.16 -6.33
N ILE A 140 -2.92 -5.39 -5.84
CA ILE A 140 -2.71 -3.98 -5.49
C ILE A 140 -1.73 -3.82 -4.32
N VAL A 141 -1.81 -4.63 -3.28
CA VAL A 141 -0.92 -4.54 -2.12
C VAL A 141 0.35 -5.36 -2.34
N HIS A 142 0.19 -6.68 -2.53
CA HIS A 142 1.30 -7.62 -2.49
C HIS A 142 2.13 -7.60 -3.77
N SER A 143 1.50 -7.57 -4.96
CA SER A 143 2.27 -7.48 -6.20
C SER A 143 2.97 -6.14 -6.35
N VAL A 144 2.32 -5.01 -6.03
CA VAL A 144 2.97 -3.69 -6.11
C VAL A 144 4.17 -3.64 -5.17
N GLY A 145 3.99 -4.03 -3.90
CA GLY A 145 5.10 -4.14 -2.95
C GLY A 145 6.20 -5.08 -3.44
N GLY A 146 5.83 -6.22 -3.99
CA GLY A 146 6.75 -7.22 -4.53
C GLY A 146 7.55 -6.74 -5.74
N TRP A 147 6.92 -6.06 -6.70
CA TRP A 147 7.60 -5.53 -7.88
C TRP A 147 8.58 -4.40 -7.54
N ILE A 148 8.19 -3.48 -6.64
CA ILE A 148 9.09 -2.44 -6.14
C ILE A 148 10.26 -3.08 -5.38
N ALA A 149 9.99 -4.08 -4.55
CA ALA A 149 11.00 -4.84 -3.84
C ALA A 149 11.98 -5.54 -4.80
N LEU A 150 11.48 -6.17 -5.86
CA LEU A 150 12.31 -6.81 -6.88
C LEU A 150 13.22 -5.80 -7.58
N ALA A 151 12.69 -4.67 -8.02
CA ALA A 151 13.49 -3.62 -8.65
C ALA A 151 14.60 -3.11 -7.69
N ALA A 152 14.25 -2.86 -6.44
CA ALA A 152 15.20 -2.42 -5.42
C ALA A 152 16.31 -3.47 -5.16
N VAL A 153 15.95 -4.75 -5.12
CA VAL A 153 16.93 -5.85 -4.92
C VAL A 153 17.88 -6.00 -6.09
N ILE A 154 17.39 -5.84 -7.32
CA ILE A 154 18.23 -5.89 -8.53
C ILE A 154 19.26 -4.76 -8.50
N ILE A 155 18.84 -3.54 -8.13
CA ILE A 155 19.73 -2.37 -8.07
C ILE A 155 20.73 -2.46 -6.93
N LEU A 156 20.28 -2.87 -5.74
CA LEU A 156 21.13 -2.93 -4.54
C LEU A 156 22.10 -4.12 -4.53
N GLY A 157 21.75 -5.19 -5.20
CA GLY A 157 22.50 -6.42 -5.15
C GLY A 157 22.42 -7.15 -3.80
N PRO A 158 23.26 -8.16 -3.58
CA PRO A 158 23.28 -8.93 -2.35
C PRO A 158 23.87 -8.14 -1.17
N ARG A 159 23.59 -8.60 0.06
CA ARG A 159 24.26 -8.08 1.26
C ARG A 159 25.76 -8.30 1.17
N ILE A 160 26.54 -7.31 1.65
CA ILE A 160 28.01 -7.35 1.60
C ILE A 160 28.52 -8.63 2.27
N GLY A 161 29.34 -9.38 1.57
CA GLY A 161 29.93 -10.61 2.06
C GLY A 161 29.02 -11.85 2.09
N LYS A 162 27.78 -11.76 1.65
CA LYS A 162 26.82 -12.89 1.72
C LYS A 162 27.31 -14.14 0.98
N TYR A 163 27.95 -13.96 -0.15
CA TYR A 163 28.45 -15.06 -1.00
C TYR A 163 29.97 -15.28 -0.92
N SER A 164 30.66 -14.67 0.05
CA SER A 164 32.08 -14.95 0.28
C SER A 164 32.24 -16.26 1.05
N ASP A 165 33.26 -17.04 0.71
CA ASP A 165 33.55 -18.32 1.38
C ASP A 165 33.79 -18.17 2.89
N ALA A 166 34.40 -17.07 3.32
CA ALA A 166 34.63 -16.74 4.72
C ALA A 166 33.35 -16.56 5.55
N ASN A 167 32.22 -16.29 4.90
CA ASN A 167 30.94 -16.03 5.53
C ASN A 167 29.87 -17.10 5.24
N LYS A 168 30.26 -18.21 4.65
CA LYS A 168 29.35 -19.32 4.35
C LYS A 168 28.65 -19.78 5.65
N GLY A 169 27.31 -19.74 5.65
CA GLY A 169 26.49 -20.12 6.82
C GLY A 169 26.29 -19.02 7.89
N LYS A 170 26.92 -17.85 7.80
CA LYS A 170 26.79 -16.77 8.81
C LYS A 170 25.55 -15.88 8.64
N PHE A 171 24.89 -15.93 7.47
CA PHE A 171 23.69 -15.14 7.18
C PHE A 171 22.40 -15.92 7.54
N THR A 172 22.27 -16.30 8.80
CA THR A 172 21.08 -16.95 9.35
C THR A 172 20.10 -15.91 9.91
N GLY A 173 18.82 -16.29 10.05
CA GLY A 173 17.82 -15.45 10.72
C GLY A 173 18.20 -15.21 12.19
N SER A 174 17.90 -14.03 12.71
CA SER A 174 18.27 -13.62 14.07
C SER A 174 17.50 -14.39 15.17
N SER A 175 16.24 -14.72 14.90
CA SER A 175 15.39 -15.45 15.87
C SER A 175 14.26 -16.18 15.18
N PHE A 176 14.33 -17.49 15.14
CA PHE A 176 13.26 -18.33 14.60
C PHE A 176 11.95 -18.21 15.41
N PRO A 177 11.95 -18.21 16.77
CA PRO A 177 10.73 -18.02 17.53
C PRO A 177 10.01 -16.71 17.25
N LEU A 178 10.74 -15.60 17.09
CA LEU A 178 10.14 -14.31 16.73
C LEU A 178 9.57 -14.30 15.31
N ALA A 179 10.19 -15.01 14.36
CA ALA A 179 9.64 -15.15 13.02
C ALA A 179 8.31 -15.92 13.03
N VAL A 180 8.23 -17.02 13.81
CA VAL A 180 6.99 -17.78 13.98
C VAL A 180 5.92 -16.92 14.64
N LEU A 181 6.25 -16.20 15.71
CA LEU A 181 5.31 -15.28 16.37
C LEU A 181 4.78 -14.22 15.41
N GLY A 182 5.68 -13.61 14.59
CA GLY A 182 5.30 -12.64 13.56
C GLY A 182 4.31 -13.24 12.55
N THR A 183 4.53 -14.49 12.13
CA THR A 183 3.61 -15.19 11.21
C THR A 183 2.24 -15.42 11.85
N LEU A 184 2.17 -15.78 13.12
CA LEU A 184 0.91 -15.97 13.85
C LEU A 184 0.15 -14.64 14.00
N ILE A 185 0.85 -13.54 14.28
CA ILE A 185 0.26 -12.20 14.35
C ILE A 185 -0.30 -11.78 12.99
N LEU A 186 0.44 -12.01 11.90
CA LEU A 186 -0.04 -11.76 10.54
C LEU A 186 -1.27 -12.62 10.22
N TRP A 187 -1.26 -13.89 10.55
CA TRP A 187 -2.41 -14.79 10.35
C TRP A 187 -3.65 -14.27 11.08
N PHE A 188 -3.52 -13.87 12.34
CA PHE A 188 -4.61 -13.24 13.08
C PHE A 188 -5.09 -11.94 12.40
N GLY A 189 -4.18 -11.07 11.97
CA GLY A 189 -4.49 -9.85 11.24
C GLY A 189 -5.25 -10.08 9.94
N TRP A 190 -5.06 -11.25 9.29
CA TRP A 190 -5.74 -11.60 8.04
C TRP A 190 -7.26 -11.78 8.18
N PHE A 191 -7.76 -12.08 9.36
CA PHE A 191 -9.21 -12.07 9.61
C PHE A 191 -9.78 -10.66 9.39
N GLY A 192 -9.10 -9.61 9.86
CA GLY A 192 -9.46 -8.23 9.58
C GLY A 192 -9.17 -7.82 8.14
N PHE A 193 -8.02 -8.22 7.60
CA PHE A 193 -7.61 -7.90 6.25
C PHE A 193 -8.64 -8.38 5.21
N ASN A 194 -8.98 -9.65 5.21
CA ASN A 194 -9.95 -10.21 4.27
C ASN A 194 -11.40 -9.96 4.69
N GLY A 195 -11.73 -10.06 5.97
CA GLY A 195 -13.07 -9.79 6.47
C GLY A 195 -13.51 -8.35 6.23
N GLY A 196 -12.63 -7.37 6.51
CA GLY A 196 -12.88 -5.96 6.22
C GLY A 196 -13.04 -5.68 4.71
N SER A 197 -12.30 -6.38 3.86
CA SER A 197 -12.39 -6.24 2.41
C SER A 197 -13.73 -6.72 1.83
N ASN A 198 -14.44 -7.61 2.53
CA ASN A 198 -15.78 -8.04 2.11
C ASN A 198 -16.86 -6.96 2.26
N GLY A 199 -16.54 -5.84 2.91
CA GLY A 199 -17.48 -4.73 3.07
C GLY A 199 -18.64 -4.99 4.03
N CYS A 200 -18.63 -6.10 4.75
CA CYS A 200 -19.66 -6.45 5.74
C CYS A 200 -19.47 -5.74 7.10
N LEU A 201 -18.34 -5.09 7.31
CA LEU A 201 -17.98 -4.42 8.56
C LEU A 201 -17.94 -2.89 8.44
N LEU A 202 -18.32 -2.33 7.29
CA LEU A 202 -18.32 -0.89 7.01
C LEU A 202 -19.72 -0.38 6.72
#